data_c3c93cd54ddd24c2447d40df2121caab
#
_entry.id   c3c93cd54ddd24c2447d40df2121caab
#
_cell.length_a   1.000
_cell.length_b   1.000
_cell.length_c   1.000
_cell.angle_alpha   90.00
_cell.angle_beta   90.00
_cell.angle_gamma   90.00
#
_symmetry.space_group_name_H-M   'P 1'
#
loop_
_entity.id
_entity.type
_entity.pdbx_description
1 polymer ?
#
loop_
_entity_poly.entity_id
_entity_poly.type
_entity_poly.pdbx_seq_one_letter_code
_entity_poly.pdbx_strand_id
1 'polypeptide(L)'
;MVFGPEPLPVYPLPLSFQLKATGFDFGLPEVRSTEKTLFGGHRPEVSVTLPGLEGWQVVAYDTVTVVAEARDASGPIGRVTLAQGSPQVTFTASRSVTLETSPLPDHFALTPDPGSGVSQLRLQEGQAATWAAVPDGMSKADLLDKIRPVTSSEASWQVGDEKVSTTIGWHTTDGAPTLVATMPHQAADTTQDCQLGTYESVYGKLRLCLTSSVTWNTPKQPAPATYDVGGLDEAARTKLITHLEADIQGLPAYPADTYFAGKALARDAQLMHLAKTLGRDDLAAAVRNRLVPELRTWLNPAGCTGLKTDRCFFYDQTNHGMVGLVSTFGSDEFNDHHFHYGYFLHAAALAAMDDPGLLPELSPVATLLASDIARPTASDNFPAMRVYDIYASHSWASGTSPFADANNQESTSEAVAAWMGLRLWAGVSGDQALADQAAWMQSSEADAALKYWLNFNVDDPLYAPLDHSYLPLNFGGKRDFATWFSADPEAGLAIQVLPVTPASTYLGVDRARVAANVGEALTADTFNRTYGDLLLAYWALSGPQAREQAIGLAETVPIDDGFSRSLLLAWLYALKE
;
A
#
# COMPACT_ATOMS: atom_id res chain seq x y z
N MET A 1 -2.70 -5.47 9.65
CA MET A 1 -1.93 -6.61 10.22
C MET A 1 -2.36 -7.87 9.51
N VAL A 2 -1.42 -8.68 9.04
CA VAL A 2 -1.70 -9.97 8.40
C VAL A 2 -1.02 -11.07 9.23
N PHE A 3 -1.80 -12.04 9.73
CA PHE A 3 -1.26 -13.27 10.26
C PHE A 3 -1.25 -14.29 9.13
N GLY A 4 -0.06 -14.61 8.63
CA GLY A 4 0.13 -15.66 7.64
C GLY A 4 -0.08 -17.08 8.20
N PRO A 5 0.09 -18.10 7.39
CA PRO A 5 -0.06 -19.51 7.82
C PRO A 5 0.98 -19.91 8.86
N GLU A 6 2.14 -19.26 8.90
CA GLU A 6 3.17 -19.42 9.91
C GLU A 6 2.97 -18.37 11.02
N PRO A 7 3.26 -18.67 12.29
CA PRO A 7 3.16 -17.71 13.41
C PRO A 7 4.30 -16.71 13.38
N LEU A 8 4.38 -15.91 12.34
CA LEU A 8 5.38 -14.87 12.15
C LEU A 8 5.02 -13.59 12.91
N PRO A 9 6.01 -12.73 13.20
CA PRO A 9 5.75 -11.45 13.86
C PRO A 9 4.85 -10.53 13.03
N VAL A 10 4.04 -9.72 13.73
CA VAL A 10 3.29 -8.59 13.18
C VAL A 10 3.70 -7.31 13.90
N TYR A 11 3.57 -6.18 13.24
CA TYR A 11 4.01 -4.88 13.74
C TYR A 11 2.84 -3.90 13.82
N PRO A 12 2.03 -3.98 14.88
CA PRO A 12 0.91 -3.04 15.07
C PRO A 12 1.37 -1.62 15.39
N LEU A 13 2.67 -1.40 15.55
CA LEU A 13 3.28 -0.15 15.97
C LEU A 13 2.58 0.53 17.16
N PRO A 14 3.33 0.93 18.20
CA PRO A 14 4.80 0.87 18.29
C PRO A 14 5.36 -0.53 18.59
N LEU A 15 4.50 -1.50 18.86
CA LEU A 15 4.90 -2.85 19.27
C LEU A 15 5.21 -3.75 18.07
N SER A 16 6.06 -4.75 18.32
CA SER A 16 6.10 -5.99 17.58
C SER A 16 5.45 -7.10 18.40
N PHE A 17 4.73 -8.02 17.77
CA PHE A 17 3.97 -9.08 18.43
C PHE A 17 4.04 -10.38 17.65
N GLN A 18 4.11 -11.52 18.37
CA GLN A 18 4.09 -12.85 17.76
C GLN A 18 3.23 -13.83 18.56
N LEU A 19 2.35 -14.55 17.88
CA LEU A 19 1.70 -15.75 18.43
C LEU A 19 2.69 -16.91 18.47
N LYS A 20 2.62 -17.71 19.53
CA LYS A 20 3.50 -18.89 19.76
C LYS A 20 2.67 -20.13 20.03
N ALA A 21 3.25 -21.30 19.83
CA ALA A 21 2.62 -22.56 20.20
C ALA A 21 2.29 -22.67 21.69
N THR A 22 2.97 -21.91 22.55
CA THR A 22 2.80 -21.94 24.01
C THR A 22 2.15 -20.67 24.58
N GLY A 23 1.86 -19.67 23.74
CA GLY A 23 1.35 -18.38 24.17
C GLY A 23 1.62 -17.28 23.16
N PHE A 24 2.13 -16.14 23.61
CA PHE A 24 2.51 -15.01 22.75
C PHE A 24 3.65 -14.23 23.36
N ASP A 25 4.36 -13.50 22.53
CA ASP A 25 5.35 -12.52 22.98
C ASP A 25 5.24 -11.21 22.20
N PHE A 26 5.80 -10.15 22.80
CA PHE A 26 5.80 -8.81 22.21
C PHE A 26 6.91 -7.97 22.85
N GLY A 27 7.21 -6.84 22.20
CA GLY A 27 8.17 -5.86 22.71
C GLY A 27 8.24 -4.62 21.84
N LEU A 28 9.02 -3.65 22.26
CA LEU A 28 9.36 -2.48 21.46
C LEU A 28 10.54 -2.83 20.54
N PRO A 29 10.40 -2.71 19.21
CA PRO A 29 11.52 -2.88 18.29
C PRO A 29 12.66 -1.91 18.61
N GLU A 30 13.89 -2.42 18.64
CA GLU A 30 15.08 -1.57 18.71
C GLU A 30 15.49 -1.19 17.29
N VAL A 31 15.28 0.08 16.95
CA VAL A 31 15.58 0.55 15.59
C VAL A 31 17.08 0.76 15.42
N ARG A 32 17.64 0.16 14.39
CA ARG A 32 19.03 0.29 13.98
C ARG A 32 19.12 0.66 12.53
N SER A 33 19.97 1.63 12.21
CA SER A 33 20.25 2.06 10.84
C SER A 33 21.63 1.61 10.41
N THR A 34 21.75 1.22 9.16
CA THR A 34 23.00 0.92 8.46
C THR A 34 23.07 1.73 7.18
N GLU A 35 24.11 1.55 6.37
CA GLU A 35 24.23 2.19 5.07
C GLU A 35 23.05 1.90 4.13
N LYS A 36 22.40 0.72 4.25
CA LYS A 36 21.37 0.23 3.31
C LYS A 36 20.05 -0.15 3.95
N THR A 37 19.97 -0.23 5.28
CA THR A 37 18.82 -0.82 5.97
C THR A 37 18.49 -0.08 7.24
N LEU A 38 17.19 0.17 7.45
CA LEU A 38 16.63 0.47 8.76
C LEU A 38 15.93 -0.79 9.26
N PHE A 39 16.36 -1.30 10.41
CA PHE A 39 15.87 -2.56 10.96
C PHE A 39 15.29 -2.34 12.36
N GLY A 40 14.05 -2.76 12.57
CA GLY A 40 13.34 -2.76 13.85
C GLY A 40 12.64 -4.10 14.03
N GLY A 41 13.43 -5.19 14.03
CA GLY A 41 12.92 -6.56 14.11
C GLY A 41 12.17 -6.86 15.40
N HIS A 42 11.43 -7.95 15.40
CA HIS A 42 10.68 -8.40 16.56
C HIS A 42 11.58 -8.67 17.78
N ARG A 43 11.16 -8.14 18.94
CA ARG A 43 11.82 -8.37 20.24
C ARG A 43 10.82 -9.00 21.22
N PRO A 44 11.06 -10.23 21.68
CA PRO A 44 10.22 -10.89 22.68
C PRO A 44 10.60 -10.43 24.11
N GLU A 45 10.34 -9.17 24.44
CA GLU A 45 10.68 -8.60 25.75
C GLU A 45 9.72 -9.05 26.85
N VAL A 46 8.47 -9.24 26.50
CA VAL A 46 7.45 -9.82 27.36
C VAL A 46 6.92 -11.08 26.70
N SER A 47 7.06 -12.22 27.41
CA SER A 47 6.51 -13.51 26.99
C SER A 47 5.41 -13.93 27.93
N VAL A 48 4.27 -14.35 27.36
CA VAL A 48 3.11 -14.85 28.10
C VAL A 48 2.81 -16.28 27.67
N THR A 49 2.86 -17.21 28.63
CA THR A 49 2.56 -18.63 28.39
C THR A 49 1.16 -18.96 28.86
N LEU A 50 0.44 -19.70 28.04
CA LEU A 50 -0.90 -20.25 28.33
C LEU A 50 -0.79 -21.76 28.49
N PRO A 51 -0.79 -22.27 29.72
CA PRO A 51 -0.72 -23.72 29.94
C PRO A 51 -1.89 -24.45 29.27
N GLY A 52 -1.56 -25.49 28.50
CA GLY A 52 -2.54 -26.30 27.79
C GLY A 52 -3.00 -25.73 26.43
N LEU A 53 -2.41 -24.64 25.94
CA LEU A 53 -2.70 -24.11 24.62
C LEU A 53 -2.43 -25.15 23.53
N GLU A 54 -3.40 -25.37 22.65
CA GLU A 54 -3.29 -26.24 21.47
C GLU A 54 -3.23 -25.46 20.15
N GLY A 55 -3.75 -24.22 20.13
CA GLY A 55 -3.69 -23.40 18.94
C GLY A 55 -4.39 -22.05 19.07
N TRP A 56 -4.24 -21.26 18.01
CA TRP A 56 -4.80 -19.93 17.85
C TRP A 56 -5.77 -19.88 16.66
N GLN A 57 -6.79 -19.05 16.79
CA GLN A 57 -7.71 -18.73 15.71
C GLN A 57 -8.00 -17.23 15.71
N VAL A 58 -7.86 -16.54 14.57
CA VAL A 58 -8.37 -15.19 14.41
C VAL A 58 -9.91 -15.29 14.37
N VAL A 59 -10.57 -14.66 15.32
CA VAL A 59 -12.03 -14.74 15.50
C VAL A 59 -12.75 -13.44 15.15
N ALA A 60 -12.02 -12.32 15.12
CA ALA A 60 -12.54 -11.03 14.69
C ALA A 60 -11.39 -10.15 14.17
N TYR A 61 -11.71 -9.30 13.23
CA TYR A 61 -10.88 -8.18 12.81
C TYR A 61 -11.77 -7.05 12.29
N ASP A 62 -11.28 -5.85 12.41
CA ASP A 62 -11.89 -4.66 11.83
C ASP A 62 -10.81 -3.78 11.18
N THR A 63 -11.00 -2.48 11.11
CA THR A 63 -10.12 -1.56 10.38
C THR A 63 -8.65 -1.66 10.80
N VAL A 64 -8.37 -1.57 12.11
CA VAL A 64 -7.01 -1.61 12.66
C VAL A 64 -6.88 -2.53 13.87
N THR A 65 -7.92 -3.30 14.21
CA THR A 65 -7.97 -4.19 15.37
C THR A 65 -8.04 -5.65 14.91
N VAL A 66 -7.38 -6.55 15.62
CA VAL A 66 -7.47 -8.00 15.41
C VAL A 66 -7.60 -8.70 16.76
N VAL A 67 -8.42 -9.76 16.78
CA VAL A 67 -8.66 -10.60 17.95
C VAL A 67 -8.30 -12.03 17.63
N ALA A 68 -7.30 -12.57 18.32
CA ALA A 68 -6.90 -13.97 18.23
C ALA A 68 -7.38 -14.73 19.47
N GLU A 69 -8.10 -15.84 19.28
CA GLU A 69 -8.60 -16.70 20.34
C GLU A 69 -7.65 -17.87 20.57
N ALA A 70 -7.19 -18.01 21.81
CA ALA A 70 -6.43 -19.16 22.30
C ALA A 70 -7.39 -20.30 22.66
N ARG A 71 -7.09 -21.52 22.23
CA ARG A 71 -7.93 -22.70 22.44
C ARG A 71 -7.12 -23.89 22.95
N ASP A 72 -7.78 -24.73 23.74
CA ASP A 72 -7.32 -26.09 24.10
C ASP A 72 -8.41 -27.12 23.79
N ALA A 73 -8.20 -28.37 24.17
CA ALA A 73 -9.16 -29.46 23.98
C ALA A 73 -10.55 -29.20 24.59
N SER A 74 -10.64 -28.32 25.58
CA SER A 74 -11.89 -27.97 26.29
C SER A 74 -12.60 -26.76 25.65
N GLY A 75 -11.98 -26.08 24.69
CA GLY A 75 -12.51 -24.89 24.02
C GLY A 75 -11.71 -23.61 24.27
N PRO A 76 -12.34 -22.42 24.17
CA PRO A 76 -11.64 -21.15 24.33
C PRO A 76 -11.02 -20.96 25.73
N ILE A 77 -9.73 -20.58 25.76
CA ILE A 77 -9.00 -20.17 26.96
C ILE A 77 -9.20 -18.68 27.20
N GLY A 78 -9.06 -17.89 26.15
CA GLY A 78 -9.15 -16.42 26.18
C GLY A 78 -8.79 -15.83 24.83
N ARG A 79 -8.76 -14.51 24.76
CA ARG A 79 -8.54 -13.74 23.54
C ARG A 79 -7.46 -12.70 23.72
N VAL A 80 -6.56 -12.59 22.75
CA VAL A 80 -5.62 -11.48 22.63
C VAL A 80 -6.18 -10.46 21.65
N THR A 81 -6.23 -9.20 22.05
CA THR A 81 -6.63 -8.08 21.22
C THR A 81 -5.43 -7.18 20.95
N LEU A 82 -5.19 -6.88 19.68
CA LEU A 82 -4.18 -5.96 19.17
C LEU A 82 -4.85 -4.88 18.34
N ALA A 83 -4.34 -3.65 18.39
CA ALA A 83 -4.76 -2.57 17.51
C ALA A 83 -3.55 -1.81 16.98
N GLN A 84 -3.52 -1.48 15.69
CA GLN A 84 -2.49 -0.60 15.14
C GLN A 84 -2.56 0.77 15.82
N GLY A 85 -1.40 1.35 16.08
CA GLY A 85 -1.26 2.58 16.83
C GLY A 85 -1.41 2.42 18.34
N SER A 86 -1.84 1.27 18.85
CA SER A 86 -1.97 1.07 20.30
C SER A 86 -0.67 0.51 20.90
N PRO A 87 -0.10 1.15 21.94
CA PRO A 87 1.03 0.58 22.67
C PRO A 87 0.60 -0.53 23.64
N GLN A 88 -0.60 -1.08 23.49
CA GLN A 88 -1.21 -2.02 24.43
C GLN A 88 -1.44 -3.39 23.79
N VAL A 89 -1.22 -4.46 24.59
CA VAL A 89 -1.66 -5.84 24.31
C VAL A 89 -2.60 -6.26 25.42
N THR A 90 -3.80 -6.71 25.08
CA THR A 90 -4.80 -7.13 26.06
C THR A 90 -5.15 -8.60 25.89
N PHE A 91 -5.06 -9.37 26.97
CA PHE A 91 -5.60 -10.72 27.05
C PHE A 91 -6.85 -10.72 27.93
N THR A 92 -7.98 -11.20 27.39
CA THR A 92 -9.25 -11.36 28.11
C THR A 92 -9.56 -12.84 28.29
N ALA A 93 -9.74 -13.30 29.51
CA ALA A 93 -9.99 -14.70 29.83
C ALA A 93 -11.43 -15.12 29.45
N SER A 94 -11.58 -16.21 28.71
CA SER A 94 -12.89 -16.82 28.41
C SER A 94 -13.37 -17.81 29.47
N ARG A 95 -12.49 -18.18 30.39
CA ARG A 95 -12.73 -18.98 31.59
C ARG A 95 -11.65 -18.70 32.61
N SER A 96 -11.76 -19.23 33.85
CA SER A 96 -10.67 -19.10 34.83
C SER A 96 -9.38 -19.70 34.30
N VAL A 97 -8.32 -18.92 34.26
CA VAL A 97 -7.00 -19.28 33.71
C VAL A 97 -5.88 -18.70 34.56
N THR A 98 -4.75 -19.40 34.61
CA THR A 98 -3.50 -18.88 35.14
C THR A 98 -2.52 -18.71 33.98
N LEU A 99 -2.13 -17.47 33.69
CA LEU A 99 -1.08 -17.16 32.72
C LEU A 99 0.28 -17.14 33.42
N GLU A 100 1.32 -17.57 32.74
CA GLU A 100 2.70 -17.36 33.17
C GLU A 100 3.30 -16.22 32.36
N THR A 101 3.93 -15.25 33.02
CA THR A 101 4.58 -14.11 32.36
C THR A 101 6.04 -14.04 32.71
N SER A 102 6.88 -13.65 31.73
CA SER A 102 8.27 -13.27 32.01
C SER A 102 8.32 -12.07 32.95
N PRO A 103 9.47 -11.84 33.65
CA PRO A 103 9.68 -10.60 34.39
C PRO A 103 9.39 -9.39 33.50
N LEU A 104 8.62 -8.45 34.01
CA LEU A 104 8.20 -7.27 33.25
C LEU A 104 9.37 -6.25 33.21
N PRO A 105 9.83 -5.84 32.00
CA PRO A 105 10.83 -4.77 31.89
C PRO A 105 10.30 -3.44 32.44
N ASP A 106 11.20 -2.55 32.86
CA ASP A 106 10.83 -1.25 33.47
C ASP A 106 10.03 -0.36 32.52
N HIS A 107 10.25 -0.50 31.22
CA HIS A 107 9.52 0.24 30.18
C HIS A 107 8.22 -0.45 29.73
N PHE A 108 7.68 -1.37 30.52
CA PHE A 108 6.32 -1.90 30.38
C PHE A 108 5.54 -1.75 31.67
N ALA A 109 4.26 -1.43 31.55
CA ALA A 109 3.26 -1.45 32.62
C ALA A 109 2.29 -2.62 32.40
N LEU A 110 1.68 -3.11 33.47
CA LEU A 110 0.66 -4.15 33.43
C LEU A 110 -0.51 -3.75 34.35
N THR A 111 -1.72 -3.92 33.88
CA THR A 111 -2.95 -3.69 34.66
C THR A 111 -3.87 -4.92 34.57
N PRO A 112 -4.44 -5.43 35.70
CA PRO A 112 -4.14 -5.02 37.07
C PRO A 112 -2.68 -5.29 37.42
N ASP A 113 -2.08 -4.43 38.26
CA ASP A 113 -0.69 -4.60 38.71
C ASP A 113 -0.58 -5.83 39.63
N PRO A 114 0.16 -6.86 39.25
CA PRO A 114 0.31 -8.06 40.07
C PRO A 114 1.26 -7.89 41.24
N GLY A 115 1.95 -6.76 41.34
CA GLY A 115 3.06 -6.54 42.28
C GLY A 115 4.40 -7.04 41.74
N SER A 116 5.47 -6.66 42.41
CA SER A 116 6.84 -7.03 42.01
C SER A 116 7.13 -8.52 42.20
N GLY A 117 7.77 -9.13 41.18
CA GLY A 117 8.22 -10.53 41.22
C GLY A 117 7.13 -11.59 40.96
N VAL A 118 5.91 -11.16 40.54
CA VAL A 118 4.84 -12.09 40.18
C VAL A 118 5.08 -12.58 38.74
N SER A 119 5.20 -13.92 38.61
CA SER A 119 5.34 -14.62 37.31
C SER A 119 4.04 -15.31 36.88
N GLN A 120 2.99 -15.24 37.68
CA GLN A 120 1.68 -15.87 37.38
C GLN A 120 0.53 -14.89 37.60
N LEU A 121 -0.35 -14.78 36.59
CA LEU A 121 -1.56 -13.98 36.63
C LEU A 121 -2.77 -14.90 36.63
N ARG A 122 -3.60 -14.83 37.69
CA ARG A 122 -4.86 -15.57 37.76
C ARG A 122 -5.98 -14.65 37.31
N LEU A 123 -6.65 -15.03 36.23
CA LEU A 123 -7.82 -14.30 35.69
C LEU A 123 -9.06 -15.19 35.81
N GLN A 124 -10.16 -14.60 36.27
CA GLN A 124 -11.47 -15.22 36.19
C GLN A 124 -12.06 -14.96 34.78
N GLU A 125 -13.12 -15.69 34.45
CA GLU A 125 -13.88 -15.44 33.21
C GLU A 125 -14.27 -13.95 33.08
N GLY A 126 -14.03 -13.36 31.91
CA GLY A 126 -14.29 -11.97 31.59
C GLY A 126 -13.24 -10.98 32.14
N GLN A 127 -12.31 -11.41 33.00
CA GLN A 127 -11.24 -10.51 33.43
C GLN A 127 -10.15 -10.38 32.36
N ALA A 128 -9.54 -9.20 32.30
CA ALA A 128 -8.47 -8.90 31.36
C ALA A 128 -7.15 -8.53 32.07
N ALA A 129 -6.05 -8.84 31.41
CA ALA A 129 -4.73 -8.30 31.69
C ALA A 129 -4.26 -7.50 30.48
N THR A 130 -3.80 -6.26 30.71
CA THR A 130 -3.32 -5.37 29.66
C THR A 130 -1.91 -4.90 29.96
N TRP A 131 -1.00 -5.24 29.07
CA TRP A 131 0.36 -4.71 29.03
C TRP A 131 0.40 -3.47 28.18
N ALA A 132 1.19 -2.47 28.58
CA ALA A 132 1.37 -1.24 27.82
C ALA A 132 2.86 -0.83 27.83
N ALA A 133 3.39 -0.47 26.68
CA ALA A 133 4.74 0.08 26.57
C ALA A 133 4.75 1.53 27.07
N VAL A 134 5.77 1.88 27.86
CA VAL A 134 6.01 3.23 28.38
C VAL A 134 6.78 4.01 27.31
N PRO A 135 6.26 5.16 26.83
CA PRO A 135 6.98 5.96 25.84
C PRO A 135 8.13 6.74 26.46
N ASP A 136 9.06 7.18 25.63
CA ASP A 136 10.06 8.16 26.06
C ASP A 136 9.35 9.45 26.48
N GLY A 137 9.74 9.99 27.62
CA GLY A 137 9.19 11.23 28.19
C GLY A 137 8.01 11.05 29.15
N MET A 138 7.54 9.82 29.42
CA MET A 138 6.46 9.55 30.39
C MET A 138 6.94 8.57 31.48
N SER A 139 6.45 8.73 32.70
CA SER A 139 6.67 7.74 33.76
C SER A 139 5.68 6.57 33.65
N LYS A 140 6.09 5.40 34.16
CA LYS A 140 5.21 4.22 34.26
C LYS A 140 3.94 4.51 35.09
N ALA A 141 4.06 5.29 36.15
CA ALA A 141 2.91 5.67 37.00
C ALA A 141 1.89 6.52 36.23
N ASP A 142 2.37 7.50 35.44
CA ASP A 142 1.50 8.36 34.64
C ASP A 142 0.83 7.59 33.49
N LEU A 143 1.46 6.51 33.00
CA LEU A 143 0.88 5.66 31.97
C LEU A 143 -0.25 4.79 32.51
N LEU A 144 -0.10 4.20 33.71
CA LEU A 144 -1.06 3.25 34.28
C LEU A 144 -2.48 3.83 34.37
N ASP A 145 -2.61 5.10 34.73
CA ASP A 145 -3.93 5.77 34.82
C ASP A 145 -4.61 5.98 33.45
N LYS A 146 -3.85 5.85 32.37
CA LYS A 146 -4.32 6.09 30.97
C LYS A 146 -4.53 4.80 30.19
N ILE A 147 -4.20 3.64 30.74
CA ILE A 147 -4.42 2.35 30.07
C ILE A 147 -5.92 2.11 29.94
N ARG A 148 -6.41 2.02 28.71
CA ARG A 148 -7.78 1.66 28.35
C ARG A 148 -7.72 0.68 27.18
N PRO A 149 -8.06 -0.59 27.41
CA PRO A 149 -8.02 -1.61 26.37
C PRO A 149 -8.88 -1.23 25.17
N VAL A 150 -8.30 -1.32 23.99
CA VAL A 150 -9.05 -1.19 22.73
C VAL A 150 -9.84 -2.48 22.51
N THR A 151 -11.10 -2.34 22.14
CA THR A 151 -12.02 -3.47 21.87
C THR A 151 -12.37 -3.60 20.39
N SER A 152 -12.41 -2.48 19.67
CA SER A 152 -12.67 -2.41 18.23
C SER A 152 -12.19 -1.08 17.66
N SER A 153 -12.21 -0.97 16.35
CA SER A 153 -11.89 0.26 15.64
C SER A 153 -12.81 0.49 14.45
N GLU A 154 -12.86 1.72 13.98
CA GLU A 154 -13.54 2.10 12.76
C GLU A 154 -12.72 3.13 11.99
N ALA A 155 -12.95 3.25 10.69
CA ALA A 155 -12.39 4.33 9.90
C ALA A 155 -13.43 4.96 8.99
N SER A 156 -13.19 6.23 8.71
CA SER A 156 -13.94 6.99 7.73
C SER A 156 -13.02 7.93 6.97
N TRP A 157 -13.47 8.33 5.78
CA TRP A 157 -12.76 9.29 4.95
C TRP A 157 -13.72 10.29 4.34
N GLN A 158 -13.19 11.44 4.00
CA GLN A 158 -13.91 12.50 3.29
C GLN A 158 -13.05 13.02 2.14
N VAL A 159 -13.69 13.31 1.01
CA VAL A 159 -13.04 13.83 -0.18
C VAL A 159 -13.52 15.26 -0.40
N GLY A 160 -12.65 16.23 -0.13
CA GLY A 160 -12.87 17.63 -0.43
C GLY A 160 -12.34 18.02 -1.81
N ASP A 161 -12.29 19.31 -2.09
CA ASP A 161 -11.78 19.81 -3.37
C ASP A 161 -10.26 19.68 -3.48
N GLU A 162 -9.52 20.08 -2.44
CA GLU A 162 -8.05 20.12 -2.41
C GLU A 162 -7.43 19.02 -1.55
N LYS A 163 -8.17 18.46 -0.60
CA LYS A 163 -7.68 17.51 0.38
C LYS A 163 -8.64 16.33 0.55
N VAL A 164 -8.08 15.21 0.96
CA VAL A 164 -8.82 14.09 1.53
C VAL A 164 -8.52 14.02 3.03
N SER A 165 -9.50 13.65 3.84
CA SER A 165 -9.33 13.47 5.28
C SER A 165 -9.51 12.00 5.64
N THR A 166 -8.66 11.48 6.51
CA THR A 166 -8.79 10.14 7.10
C THR A 166 -9.04 10.29 8.58
N THR A 167 -10.00 9.54 9.11
CA THR A 167 -10.25 9.43 10.56
C THR A 167 -10.24 7.97 10.97
N ILE A 168 -9.45 7.62 11.98
CA ILE A 168 -9.53 6.33 12.66
C ILE A 168 -10.04 6.57 14.08
N GLY A 169 -11.06 5.81 14.49
CA GLY A 169 -11.58 5.73 15.85
C GLY A 169 -11.16 4.43 16.53
N TRP A 170 -10.75 4.52 17.79
CA TRP A 170 -10.47 3.38 18.67
C TRP A 170 -11.50 3.36 19.79
N HIS A 171 -12.21 2.25 19.93
CA HIS A 171 -13.24 2.08 20.93
C HIS A 171 -12.71 1.31 22.14
N THR A 172 -13.15 1.72 23.33
CA THR A 172 -12.85 1.07 24.60
C THR A 172 -14.14 0.61 25.27
N THR A 173 -14.06 -0.28 26.24
CA THR A 173 -15.24 -0.82 26.94
C THR A 173 -16.09 0.25 27.61
N ASP A 174 -15.45 1.29 28.14
CA ASP A 174 -16.09 2.40 28.87
C ASP A 174 -16.31 3.66 28.01
N GLY A 175 -15.90 3.62 26.73
CA GLY A 175 -15.96 4.76 25.80
C GLY A 175 -14.97 5.88 26.11
N ALA A 176 -14.05 5.68 27.04
CA ALA A 176 -13.03 6.67 27.37
C ALA A 176 -11.91 6.72 26.32
N PRO A 177 -11.21 7.85 26.20
CA PRO A 177 -10.01 7.94 25.36
C PRO A 177 -8.96 6.91 25.75
N THR A 178 -8.23 6.42 24.74
CA THR A 178 -7.13 5.45 24.88
C THR A 178 -5.81 6.01 24.39
N LEU A 179 -4.73 5.28 24.63
CA LEU A 179 -3.39 5.61 24.17
C LEU A 179 -3.24 5.23 22.68
N VAL A 180 -2.92 6.22 21.85
CA VAL A 180 -2.73 6.06 20.41
C VAL A 180 -1.41 6.68 19.98
N ALA A 181 -0.52 5.90 19.38
CA ALA A 181 0.70 6.37 18.76
C ALA A 181 0.42 6.71 17.28
N THR A 182 0.72 7.92 16.86
CA THR A 182 0.53 8.40 15.48
C THR A 182 1.81 8.24 14.68
N MET A 183 1.70 7.81 13.42
CA MET A 183 2.81 7.80 12.47
C MET A 183 3.18 9.23 12.03
N PRO A 184 4.41 9.46 11.50
CA PRO A 184 4.85 10.79 11.07
C PRO A 184 3.91 11.49 10.09
N HIS A 185 3.30 10.77 9.14
CA HIS A 185 2.36 11.35 8.18
C HIS A 185 1.06 11.82 8.86
N GLN A 186 0.57 11.08 9.86
CA GLN A 186 -0.60 11.43 10.65
C GLN A 186 -0.31 12.63 11.57
N ALA A 187 0.84 12.59 12.25
CA ALA A 187 1.26 13.62 13.20
C ALA A 187 1.53 14.99 12.54
N ALA A 188 1.82 15.01 11.24
CA ALA A 188 2.13 16.23 10.51
C ALA A 188 0.91 17.16 10.31
N ASP A 189 -0.30 16.60 10.25
CA ASP A 189 -1.53 17.37 9.95
C ASP A 189 -2.71 17.00 10.88
N THR A 190 -2.44 16.43 12.06
CA THR A 190 -3.49 16.17 13.05
C THR A 190 -3.70 17.36 13.96
N THR A 191 -4.95 17.58 14.38
CA THR A 191 -5.32 18.56 15.41
C THR A 191 -5.23 18.01 16.82
N GLN A 192 -4.90 16.72 16.99
CA GLN A 192 -4.80 16.07 18.29
C GLN A 192 -3.52 16.49 19.01
N ASP A 193 -3.61 16.64 20.34
CA ASP A 193 -2.44 16.86 21.19
C ASP A 193 -1.73 15.52 21.45
N CYS A 194 -0.63 15.30 20.72
CA CYS A 194 0.18 14.08 20.76
C CYS A 194 1.55 14.37 21.40
N GLN A 195 1.55 14.88 22.65
CA GLN A 195 2.76 15.25 23.38
C GLN A 195 3.01 14.39 24.64
N LEU A 196 2.35 13.25 24.77
CA LEU A 196 2.49 12.39 25.94
C LEU A 196 3.80 11.61 25.96
N GLY A 197 4.52 11.57 24.86
CA GLY A 197 5.81 10.88 24.70
C GLY A 197 5.95 10.36 23.28
N THR A 198 7.06 9.63 23.04
CA THR A 198 7.39 9.10 21.72
C THR A 198 7.85 7.65 21.78
N TYR A 199 7.75 6.96 20.62
CA TYR A 199 8.38 5.67 20.38
C TYR A 199 9.19 5.76 19.09
N GLU A 200 10.33 5.06 19.05
CA GLU A 200 11.10 4.90 17.81
C GLU A 200 10.47 3.83 16.93
N SER A 201 10.51 4.05 15.63
CA SER A 201 10.12 3.05 14.62
C SER A 201 10.98 3.19 13.36
N VAL A 202 10.95 2.18 12.48
CA VAL A 202 11.63 2.25 11.18
C VAL A 202 11.05 3.33 10.25
N TYR A 203 9.87 3.87 10.60
CA TYR A 203 9.19 4.95 9.87
C TYR A 203 9.44 6.34 10.48
N GLY A 204 10.22 6.42 11.56
CA GLY A 204 10.47 7.64 12.32
C GLY A 204 9.81 7.59 13.70
N LYS A 205 9.80 8.74 14.39
CA LYS A 205 9.21 8.87 15.73
C LYS A 205 7.69 8.86 15.69
N LEU A 206 7.10 7.91 16.40
CA LEU A 206 5.67 7.87 16.65
C LEU A 206 5.36 8.77 17.86
N ARG A 207 4.31 9.59 17.78
CA ARG A 207 3.89 10.49 18.86
C ARG A 207 2.67 9.94 19.59
N LEU A 208 2.71 9.90 20.92
CA LEU A 208 1.64 9.36 21.73
C LEU A 208 0.59 10.42 22.06
N CYS A 209 -0.67 10.11 21.78
CA CYS A 209 -1.86 10.87 22.14
C CYS A 209 -2.71 10.09 23.14
N LEU A 210 -3.54 10.79 23.93
CA LEU A 210 -4.68 10.22 24.66
C LEU A 210 -5.95 10.69 23.95
N THR A 211 -6.56 9.82 23.16
CA THR A 211 -7.70 10.18 22.31
C THR A 211 -8.56 8.96 21.98
N SER A 212 -9.80 9.18 21.55
CA SER A 212 -10.65 8.14 20.97
C SER A 212 -10.57 8.12 19.43
N SER A 213 -10.00 9.15 18.80
CA SER A 213 -9.84 9.20 17.35
C SER A 213 -8.69 10.11 16.92
N VAL A 214 -8.12 9.83 15.77
CA VAL A 214 -7.14 10.68 15.08
C VAL A 214 -7.65 10.98 13.69
N THR A 215 -7.61 12.27 13.32
CA THR A 215 -7.94 12.74 11.97
C THR A 215 -6.74 13.47 11.39
N TRP A 216 -6.41 13.18 10.14
CA TRP A 216 -5.37 13.89 9.38
C TRP A 216 -5.82 14.12 7.95
N ASN A 217 -5.19 15.09 7.28
CA ASN A 217 -5.49 15.44 5.90
C ASN A 217 -4.30 15.14 4.99
N THR A 218 -4.62 14.86 3.74
CA THR A 218 -3.64 14.58 2.69
C THR A 218 -4.01 15.38 1.43
N PRO A 219 -3.05 15.97 0.69
CA PRO A 219 -3.34 16.65 -0.57
C PRO A 219 -4.02 15.70 -1.57
N LYS A 220 -5.16 16.12 -2.11
CA LYS A 220 -5.90 15.32 -3.09
C LYS A 220 -5.16 15.23 -4.40
N GLN A 221 -4.95 14.01 -4.89
CA GLN A 221 -4.30 13.77 -6.17
C GLN A 221 -5.30 13.86 -7.33
N PRO A 222 -4.88 14.41 -8.47
CA PRO A 222 -5.69 14.39 -9.71
C PRO A 222 -5.70 12.97 -10.31
N ALA A 223 -6.73 12.68 -11.10
CA ALA A 223 -6.82 11.46 -11.90
C ALA A 223 -7.21 11.77 -13.36
N PRO A 224 -6.35 12.48 -14.10
CA PRO A 224 -6.61 12.75 -15.51
C PRO A 224 -6.53 11.45 -16.33
N ALA A 225 -7.49 11.28 -17.23
CA ALA A 225 -7.54 10.10 -18.11
C ALA A 225 -6.51 10.17 -19.25
N THR A 226 -6.04 11.36 -19.61
CA THR A 226 -5.14 11.58 -20.74
C THR A 226 -4.08 12.65 -20.43
N TYR A 227 -3.02 12.66 -21.24
CA TYR A 227 -1.99 13.70 -21.21
C TYR A 227 -2.50 15.01 -21.84
N ASP A 228 -2.23 16.16 -21.20
CA ASP A 228 -2.58 17.49 -21.70
C ASP A 228 -1.58 17.94 -22.78
N VAL A 229 -1.81 17.49 -24.01
CA VAL A 229 -0.98 17.81 -25.19
C VAL A 229 -1.65 18.78 -26.15
N GLY A 230 -2.72 19.46 -25.73
CA GLY A 230 -3.49 20.38 -26.59
C GLY A 230 -2.75 21.65 -27.00
N GLY A 231 -1.74 22.08 -26.22
CA GLY A 231 -0.96 23.30 -26.45
C GLY A 231 0.33 23.13 -27.26
N LEU A 232 0.56 21.98 -27.90
CA LEU A 232 1.77 21.70 -28.67
C LEU A 232 1.86 22.55 -29.93
N ASP A 233 3.07 23.04 -30.24
CA ASP A 233 3.35 23.57 -31.57
C ASP A 233 3.32 22.49 -32.64
N GLU A 234 3.33 22.89 -33.92
CA GLU A 234 3.20 21.98 -35.06
C GLU A 234 4.38 20.99 -35.13
N ALA A 235 5.59 21.38 -34.76
CA ALA A 235 6.77 20.51 -34.80
C ALA A 235 6.69 19.42 -33.74
N ALA A 236 6.37 19.78 -32.49
CA ALA A 236 6.19 18.85 -31.39
C ALA A 236 5.01 17.90 -31.65
N ARG A 237 3.89 18.43 -32.18
CA ARG A 237 2.73 17.64 -32.55
C ARG A 237 3.05 16.61 -33.65
N THR A 238 3.73 17.03 -34.71
CA THR A 238 4.15 16.15 -35.81
C THR A 238 5.06 15.04 -35.31
N LYS A 239 6.05 15.40 -34.47
CA LYS A 239 6.97 14.47 -33.85
C LYS A 239 6.21 13.43 -33.01
N LEU A 240 5.31 13.88 -32.15
CA LEU A 240 4.52 12.99 -31.30
C LEU A 240 3.65 12.02 -32.12
N ILE A 241 3.01 12.50 -33.19
CA ILE A 241 2.22 11.67 -34.10
C ILE A 241 3.10 10.62 -34.81
N THR A 242 4.30 11.00 -35.26
CA THR A 242 5.22 10.06 -35.92
C THR A 242 5.61 8.90 -34.99
N HIS A 243 5.92 9.18 -33.73
CA HIS A 243 6.22 8.14 -32.75
C HIS A 243 4.98 7.31 -32.39
N LEU A 244 3.82 7.93 -32.27
CA LEU A 244 2.55 7.25 -32.02
C LEU A 244 2.21 6.25 -33.15
N GLU A 245 2.42 6.62 -34.40
CA GLU A 245 2.25 5.72 -35.54
C GLU A 245 3.19 4.51 -35.45
N ALA A 246 4.46 4.75 -35.16
CA ALA A 246 5.47 3.69 -35.05
C ALA A 246 5.16 2.75 -33.87
N ASP A 247 4.81 3.30 -32.71
CA ASP A 247 4.47 2.53 -31.51
C ASP A 247 3.24 1.63 -31.77
N ILE A 248 2.17 2.18 -32.36
CA ILE A 248 0.95 1.40 -32.66
C ILE A 248 1.21 0.28 -33.69
N GLN A 249 2.05 0.53 -34.68
CA GLN A 249 2.43 -0.48 -35.66
C GLN A 249 3.29 -1.60 -35.03
N GLY A 250 4.08 -1.27 -34.01
CA GLY A 250 5.00 -2.18 -33.32
C GLY A 250 4.40 -2.92 -32.13
N LEU A 251 3.12 -2.74 -31.78
CA LEU A 251 2.50 -3.33 -30.58
C LEU A 251 2.61 -4.87 -30.58
N PRO A 252 3.22 -5.48 -29.53
CA PRO A 252 3.35 -6.92 -29.41
C PRO A 252 2.00 -7.60 -29.08
N ALA A 253 1.95 -8.92 -29.22
CA ALA A 253 0.79 -9.72 -28.77
C ALA A 253 0.62 -9.59 -27.24
N TYR A 254 -0.62 -9.71 -26.77
CA TYR A 254 -0.89 -9.69 -25.33
C TYR A 254 -0.40 -10.97 -24.64
N PRO A 255 0.30 -10.84 -23.51
CA PRO A 255 0.63 -11.97 -22.65
C PRO A 255 -0.60 -12.68 -22.06
N ALA A 256 -0.38 -13.84 -21.43
CA ALA A 256 -1.46 -14.63 -20.84
C ALA A 256 -1.57 -14.45 -19.31
N ASP A 257 -0.54 -13.93 -18.65
CA ASP A 257 -0.58 -13.62 -17.23
C ASP A 257 -1.23 -12.26 -16.94
N THR A 258 -1.65 -12.04 -15.70
CA THR A 258 -2.38 -10.81 -15.33
C THR A 258 -1.50 -9.57 -15.20
N TYR A 259 -0.19 -9.71 -14.97
CA TYR A 259 0.69 -8.55 -14.83
C TYR A 259 1.05 -7.93 -16.19
N PHE A 260 1.74 -8.72 -17.04
CA PHE A 260 2.18 -8.22 -18.33
C PHE A 260 1.00 -7.95 -19.29
N ALA A 261 -0.08 -8.75 -19.21
CA ALA A 261 -1.30 -8.43 -19.94
C ALA A 261 -1.93 -7.13 -19.46
N GLY A 262 -2.04 -6.92 -18.14
CA GLY A 262 -2.55 -5.70 -17.55
C GLY A 262 -1.77 -4.46 -18.00
N LYS A 263 -0.43 -4.49 -17.91
CA LYS A 263 0.46 -3.43 -18.40
C LYS A 263 0.22 -3.12 -19.88
N ALA A 264 0.16 -4.16 -20.73
CA ALA A 264 -0.06 -4.00 -22.16
C ALA A 264 -1.44 -3.41 -22.49
N LEU A 265 -2.50 -3.85 -21.80
CA LEU A 265 -3.86 -3.31 -21.97
C LEU A 265 -3.94 -1.84 -21.55
N ALA A 266 -3.34 -1.48 -20.41
CA ALA A 266 -3.31 -0.10 -19.92
C ALA A 266 -2.52 0.82 -20.86
N ARG A 267 -1.34 0.37 -21.34
CA ARG A 267 -0.56 1.09 -22.35
C ARG A 267 -1.36 1.33 -23.63
N ASP A 268 -1.98 0.28 -24.16
CA ASP A 268 -2.76 0.37 -25.41
C ASP A 268 -3.97 1.31 -25.23
N ALA A 269 -4.65 1.27 -24.09
CA ALA A 269 -5.74 2.18 -23.79
C ALA A 269 -5.28 3.65 -23.73
N GLN A 270 -4.10 3.92 -23.14
CA GLN A 270 -3.51 5.27 -23.14
C GLN A 270 -3.13 5.73 -24.55
N LEU A 271 -2.55 4.84 -25.38
CA LEU A 271 -2.24 5.14 -26.79
C LEU A 271 -3.51 5.47 -27.61
N MET A 272 -4.61 4.74 -27.38
CA MET A 272 -5.91 5.02 -28.01
C MET A 272 -6.40 6.43 -27.66
N HIS A 273 -6.34 6.82 -26.39
CA HIS A 273 -6.76 8.14 -25.94
C HIS A 273 -5.81 9.25 -26.43
N LEU A 274 -4.50 9.01 -26.47
CA LEU A 274 -3.52 9.94 -27.03
C LEU A 274 -3.80 10.17 -28.52
N ALA A 275 -4.07 9.11 -29.30
CA ALA A 275 -4.45 9.21 -30.71
C ALA A 275 -5.67 10.10 -30.91
N LYS A 276 -6.72 9.92 -30.12
CA LYS A 276 -7.91 10.76 -30.14
C LYS A 276 -7.62 12.22 -29.83
N THR A 277 -6.85 12.47 -28.76
CA THR A 277 -6.47 13.84 -28.36
C THR A 277 -5.70 14.55 -29.47
N LEU A 278 -4.94 13.79 -30.26
CA LEU A 278 -4.21 14.29 -31.43
C LEU A 278 -5.04 14.33 -32.72
N GLY A 279 -6.33 13.94 -32.70
CA GLY A 279 -7.20 13.91 -33.87
C GLY A 279 -6.84 12.82 -34.91
N ARG A 280 -6.17 11.74 -34.43
CA ARG A 280 -5.82 10.57 -35.24
C ARG A 280 -6.80 9.43 -35.00
N ASP A 281 -8.05 9.62 -35.44
CA ASP A 281 -9.12 8.63 -35.28
C ASP A 281 -8.80 7.29 -35.95
N ASP A 282 -8.01 7.31 -37.01
CA ASP A 282 -7.50 6.12 -37.71
C ASP A 282 -6.62 5.26 -36.76
N LEU A 283 -5.69 5.87 -36.03
CA LEU A 283 -4.83 5.20 -35.08
C LEU A 283 -5.61 4.74 -33.84
N ALA A 284 -6.51 5.59 -33.35
CA ALA A 284 -7.39 5.23 -32.23
C ALA A 284 -8.24 4.00 -32.57
N ALA A 285 -8.79 3.92 -33.78
CA ALA A 285 -9.56 2.77 -34.27
C ALA A 285 -8.69 1.52 -34.40
N ALA A 286 -7.43 1.64 -34.85
CA ALA A 286 -6.49 0.52 -34.95
C ALA A 286 -6.22 -0.10 -33.57
N VAL A 287 -5.96 0.73 -32.55
CA VAL A 287 -5.75 0.25 -31.18
C VAL A 287 -7.04 -0.33 -30.60
N ARG A 288 -8.18 0.34 -30.77
CA ARG A 288 -9.48 -0.13 -30.31
C ARG A 288 -9.81 -1.53 -30.82
N ASN A 289 -9.54 -1.79 -32.10
CA ASN A 289 -9.83 -3.07 -32.76
C ASN A 289 -9.03 -4.25 -32.19
N ARG A 290 -7.91 -4.00 -31.50
CA ARG A 290 -7.17 -5.03 -30.78
C ARG A 290 -7.48 -5.06 -29.27
N LEU A 291 -7.64 -3.89 -28.64
CA LEU A 291 -7.85 -3.74 -27.20
C LEU A 291 -9.22 -4.29 -26.76
N VAL A 292 -10.31 -3.89 -27.44
CA VAL A 292 -11.67 -4.25 -27.02
C VAL A 292 -11.93 -5.76 -27.06
N PRO A 293 -11.54 -6.51 -28.10
CA PRO A 293 -11.67 -7.98 -28.08
C PRO A 293 -10.88 -8.64 -26.94
N GLU A 294 -9.73 -8.11 -26.59
CA GLU A 294 -8.89 -8.62 -25.51
C GLU A 294 -9.54 -8.35 -24.15
N LEU A 295 -10.05 -7.13 -23.90
CA LEU A 295 -10.80 -6.82 -22.68
C LEU A 295 -12.05 -7.70 -22.55
N ARG A 296 -12.78 -7.97 -23.65
CA ARG A 296 -13.92 -8.89 -23.67
C ARG A 296 -13.52 -10.32 -23.35
N THR A 297 -12.31 -10.74 -23.69
CA THR A 297 -11.80 -12.06 -23.35
C THR A 297 -11.51 -12.15 -21.86
N TRP A 298 -10.70 -11.24 -21.32
CA TRP A 298 -10.31 -11.23 -19.92
C TRP A 298 -11.49 -10.99 -18.96
N LEU A 299 -12.35 -10.02 -19.27
CA LEU A 299 -13.47 -9.60 -18.41
C LEU A 299 -14.79 -10.32 -18.74
N ASN A 300 -14.71 -11.51 -19.31
CA ASN A 300 -15.87 -12.34 -19.62
C ASN A 300 -16.43 -13.04 -18.39
N PRO A 301 -17.71 -12.86 -18.06
CA PRO A 301 -18.32 -13.51 -16.88
C PRO A 301 -18.41 -15.06 -16.98
N ALA A 302 -18.23 -15.65 -18.17
CA ALA A 302 -18.11 -17.10 -18.31
C ALA A 302 -16.81 -17.64 -17.70
N GLY A 303 -15.80 -16.78 -17.49
CA GLY A 303 -14.54 -17.11 -16.84
C GLY A 303 -13.75 -18.22 -17.52
N CYS A 304 -12.79 -18.79 -16.81
CA CYS A 304 -11.87 -19.80 -17.34
C CYS A 304 -12.58 -21.10 -17.77
N THR A 305 -13.64 -21.50 -17.08
CA THR A 305 -14.36 -22.74 -17.37
C THR A 305 -15.22 -22.66 -18.63
N GLY A 306 -15.72 -21.48 -18.97
CA GLY A 306 -16.59 -21.26 -20.12
C GLY A 306 -15.85 -21.00 -21.42
N LEU A 307 -14.70 -20.31 -21.37
CA LEU A 307 -14.02 -19.78 -22.54
C LEU A 307 -12.96 -20.73 -23.15
N LYS A 308 -12.44 -21.68 -22.36
CA LYS A 308 -11.32 -22.54 -22.75
C LYS A 308 -10.09 -21.73 -23.19
N THR A 309 -9.82 -20.62 -22.51
CA THR A 309 -8.65 -19.76 -22.68
C THR A 309 -7.88 -19.65 -21.38
N ASP A 310 -6.61 -19.36 -21.44
CA ASP A 310 -5.74 -19.04 -20.30
C ASP A 310 -5.83 -17.56 -19.87
N ARG A 311 -6.41 -16.69 -20.72
CA ARG A 311 -6.64 -15.25 -20.45
C ARG A 311 -8.02 -15.05 -19.82
N CYS A 312 -8.12 -15.34 -18.53
CA CYS A 312 -9.38 -15.33 -17.79
C CYS A 312 -9.14 -15.22 -16.29
N PHE A 313 -10.18 -14.84 -15.56
CA PHE A 313 -10.22 -14.86 -14.10
C PHE A 313 -11.16 -15.97 -13.62
N PHE A 314 -10.86 -16.50 -12.43
CA PHE A 314 -11.75 -17.36 -11.66
C PHE A 314 -11.81 -16.87 -10.21
N TYR A 315 -12.86 -17.26 -9.50
CA TYR A 315 -13.02 -16.94 -8.09
C TYR A 315 -12.49 -18.08 -7.23
N ASP A 316 -11.53 -17.77 -6.34
CA ASP A 316 -11.01 -18.69 -5.32
C ASP A 316 -11.94 -18.65 -4.09
N GLN A 317 -12.66 -19.76 -3.87
CA GLN A 317 -13.59 -19.90 -2.75
C GLN A 317 -12.88 -20.06 -1.40
N THR A 318 -11.63 -20.48 -1.37
CA THR A 318 -10.87 -20.67 -0.12
C THR A 318 -10.40 -19.33 0.44
N ASN A 319 -9.88 -18.49 -0.42
CA ASN A 319 -9.31 -17.19 -0.04
C ASN A 319 -10.24 -16.01 -0.35
N HIS A 320 -11.44 -16.28 -0.86
CA HIS A 320 -12.49 -15.30 -1.15
C HIS A 320 -11.98 -14.14 -2.04
N GLY A 321 -11.49 -14.48 -3.24
CA GLY A 321 -10.97 -13.47 -4.16
C GLY A 321 -10.84 -13.92 -5.60
N MET A 322 -10.52 -12.99 -6.49
CA MET A 322 -10.32 -13.23 -7.90
C MET A 322 -8.88 -13.62 -8.19
N VAL A 323 -8.65 -14.59 -9.07
CA VAL A 323 -7.33 -15.06 -9.48
C VAL A 323 -7.27 -15.22 -10.99
N GLY A 324 -6.18 -14.80 -11.63
CA GLY A 324 -5.90 -15.11 -13.03
C GLY A 324 -5.40 -16.54 -13.20
N LEU A 325 -5.78 -17.21 -14.30
CA LEU A 325 -5.41 -18.61 -14.51
C LEU A 325 -3.89 -18.82 -14.66
N VAL A 326 -3.20 -17.89 -15.30
CA VAL A 326 -1.74 -17.92 -15.44
C VAL A 326 -1.14 -17.01 -14.37
N SER A 327 -0.48 -17.65 -13.39
CA SER A 327 0.17 -16.92 -12.29
C SER A 327 1.46 -16.26 -12.73
N THR A 328 1.72 -15.08 -12.17
CA THR A 328 3.02 -14.39 -12.24
C THR A 328 3.22 -13.63 -10.94
N PHE A 329 4.46 -13.55 -10.46
CA PHE A 329 4.83 -12.91 -9.18
C PHE A 329 4.04 -13.38 -7.95
N GLY A 330 3.53 -14.63 -7.97
CA GLY A 330 2.75 -15.19 -6.87
C GLY A 330 1.31 -14.68 -6.81
N SER A 331 0.73 -14.24 -7.94
CA SER A 331 -0.65 -13.77 -8.00
C SER A 331 -1.69 -14.84 -7.67
N ASP A 332 -1.35 -16.14 -7.75
CA ASP A 332 -2.17 -17.26 -7.26
C ASP A 332 -2.18 -17.35 -5.72
N GLU A 333 -1.21 -16.74 -5.05
CA GLU A 333 -1.15 -16.53 -3.59
C GLU A 333 -1.59 -15.12 -3.16
N PHE A 334 -2.29 -14.40 -4.03
CA PHE A 334 -2.81 -13.05 -3.83
C PHE A 334 -1.75 -11.94 -3.72
N ASN A 335 -0.51 -12.20 -4.15
CA ASN A 335 0.50 -11.15 -4.28
C ASN A 335 0.12 -10.18 -5.40
N ASP A 336 0.38 -8.90 -5.18
CA ASP A 336 0.34 -7.83 -6.18
C ASP A 336 -1.01 -7.59 -6.87
N HIS A 337 -2.11 -8.11 -6.33
CA HIS A 337 -3.42 -8.04 -6.96
C HIS A 337 -3.84 -6.62 -7.34
N HIS A 338 -3.55 -5.64 -6.48
CA HIS A 338 -3.91 -4.25 -6.79
C HIS A 338 -3.10 -3.68 -7.96
N PHE A 339 -1.82 -4.06 -8.13
CA PHE A 339 -1.03 -3.68 -9.30
C PHE A 339 -1.65 -4.28 -10.56
N HIS A 340 -1.83 -5.61 -10.57
CA HIS A 340 -2.38 -6.35 -11.71
C HIS A 340 -3.78 -5.84 -12.08
N TYR A 341 -4.71 -5.80 -11.13
CA TYR A 341 -6.11 -5.46 -11.40
C TYR A 341 -6.31 -3.97 -11.64
N GLY A 342 -5.46 -3.12 -11.06
CA GLY A 342 -5.42 -1.71 -11.35
C GLY A 342 -5.20 -1.40 -12.84
N TYR A 343 -4.30 -2.14 -13.49
CA TYR A 343 -4.10 -2.03 -14.93
C TYR A 343 -5.35 -2.42 -15.74
N PHE A 344 -6.03 -3.51 -15.38
CA PHE A 344 -7.28 -3.91 -16.04
C PHE A 344 -8.38 -2.88 -15.86
N LEU A 345 -8.56 -2.36 -14.64
CA LEU A 345 -9.54 -1.33 -14.32
C LEU A 345 -9.27 -0.04 -15.09
N HIS A 346 -7.99 0.36 -15.18
CA HIS A 346 -7.58 1.52 -15.97
C HIS A 346 -7.89 1.34 -17.46
N ALA A 347 -7.52 0.22 -18.06
CA ALA A 347 -7.79 -0.08 -19.46
C ALA A 347 -9.29 -0.16 -19.75
N ALA A 348 -10.06 -0.82 -18.89
CA ALA A 348 -11.51 -0.92 -19.02
C ALA A 348 -12.20 0.44 -18.90
N ALA A 349 -11.74 1.31 -17.97
CA ALA A 349 -12.25 2.66 -17.81
C ALA A 349 -12.03 3.50 -19.06
N LEU A 350 -10.79 3.51 -19.59
CA LEU A 350 -10.48 4.27 -20.81
C LEU A 350 -11.26 3.75 -22.01
N ALA A 351 -11.40 2.43 -22.17
CA ALA A 351 -12.22 1.85 -23.24
C ALA A 351 -13.69 2.22 -23.11
N ALA A 352 -14.25 2.23 -21.90
CA ALA A 352 -15.64 2.59 -21.62
C ALA A 352 -15.90 4.11 -21.74
N MET A 353 -14.91 4.97 -21.48
CA MET A 353 -14.99 6.41 -21.79
C MET A 353 -15.13 6.65 -23.29
N ASP A 354 -14.46 5.84 -24.09
CA ASP A 354 -14.54 5.89 -25.54
C ASP A 354 -15.88 5.36 -26.07
N ASP A 355 -16.33 4.24 -25.50
CA ASP A 355 -17.58 3.57 -25.89
C ASP A 355 -18.34 3.10 -24.62
N PRO A 356 -19.29 3.89 -24.12
CA PRO A 356 -20.10 3.51 -22.96
C PRO A 356 -20.91 2.22 -23.16
N GLY A 357 -21.11 1.78 -24.41
CA GLY A 357 -21.76 0.51 -24.74
C GLY A 357 -20.99 -0.71 -24.24
N LEU A 358 -19.69 -0.58 -23.88
CA LEU A 358 -18.87 -1.64 -23.30
C LEU A 358 -19.16 -1.88 -21.80
N LEU A 359 -19.73 -0.91 -21.08
CA LEU A 359 -19.96 -1.04 -19.63
C LEU A 359 -20.75 -2.30 -19.25
N PRO A 360 -21.89 -2.65 -19.88
CA PRO A 360 -22.63 -3.85 -19.52
C PRO A 360 -21.83 -5.15 -19.73
N GLU A 361 -20.88 -5.14 -20.68
CA GLU A 361 -20.07 -6.32 -21.00
C GLU A 361 -18.90 -6.51 -20.01
N LEU A 362 -18.23 -5.40 -19.63
CA LEU A 362 -17.02 -5.42 -18.80
C LEU A 362 -17.32 -5.40 -17.29
N SER A 363 -18.41 -4.73 -16.88
CA SER A 363 -18.74 -4.51 -15.45
C SER A 363 -18.84 -5.78 -14.62
N PRO A 364 -19.40 -6.89 -15.10
CA PRO A 364 -19.54 -8.07 -14.25
C PRO A 364 -18.24 -8.57 -13.64
N VAL A 365 -17.14 -8.57 -14.39
CA VAL A 365 -15.83 -9.02 -13.90
C VAL A 365 -15.03 -7.85 -13.31
N ALA A 366 -15.03 -6.68 -13.94
CA ALA A 366 -14.33 -5.50 -13.43
C ALA A 366 -14.79 -5.12 -12.02
N THR A 367 -16.08 -5.25 -11.69
CA THR A 367 -16.59 -5.04 -10.32
C THR A 367 -16.05 -6.07 -9.33
N LEU A 368 -15.84 -7.33 -9.75
CA LEU A 368 -15.23 -8.35 -8.89
C LEU A 368 -13.74 -8.04 -8.65
N LEU A 369 -12.99 -7.61 -9.68
CA LEU A 369 -11.60 -7.17 -9.51
C LEU A 369 -11.50 -5.97 -8.57
N ALA A 370 -12.36 -4.96 -8.72
CA ALA A 370 -12.45 -3.82 -7.81
C ALA A 370 -12.78 -4.26 -6.38
N SER A 371 -13.69 -5.23 -6.22
CA SER A 371 -14.07 -5.77 -4.90
C SER A 371 -12.94 -6.56 -4.25
N ASP A 372 -12.11 -7.25 -5.02
CA ASP A 372 -10.97 -7.99 -4.49
C ASP A 372 -9.94 -7.08 -3.82
N ILE A 373 -9.66 -5.92 -4.42
CA ILE A 373 -8.59 -5.02 -3.96
C ILE A 373 -9.05 -3.89 -3.05
N ALA A 374 -10.32 -3.46 -3.12
CA ALA A 374 -10.75 -2.20 -2.50
C ALA A 374 -12.16 -2.22 -1.91
N ARG A 375 -12.73 -3.38 -1.58
CA ARG A 375 -14.05 -3.41 -0.96
C ARG A 375 -14.02 -2.72 0.41
N PRO A 376 -14.92 -1.74 0.70
CA PRO A 376 -14.85 -0.96 1.94
C PRO A 376 -15.27 -1.76 3.18
N THR A 377 -16.16 -2.74 3.02
CA THR A 377 -16.67 -3.59 4.11
C THR A 377 -16.61 -5.05 3.71
N ALA A 378 -16.29 -5.93 4.64
CA ALA A 378 -16.25 -7.37 4.39
C ALA A 378 -17.62 -7.91 3.94
N SER A 379 -17.59 -8.96 3.12
CA SER A 379 -18.75 -9.74 2.70
C SER A 379 -18.38 -11.22 2.73
N ASP A 380 -19.36 -12.09 2.49
CA ASP A 380 -19.13 -13.54 2.39
C ASP A 380 -18.14 -13.90 1.24
N ASN A 381 -18.00 -13.01 0.25
CA ASN A 381 -17.21 -13.28 -0.94
C ASN A 381 -15.86 -12.53 -0.97
N PHE A 382 -15.70 -11.43 -0.25
CA PHE A 382 -14.49 -10.61 -0.27
C PHE A 382 -14.23 -10.00 1.10
N PRO A 383 -12.99 -10.01 1.60
CA PRO A 383 -12.60 -9.27 2.80
C PRO A 383 -12.65 -7.75 2.55
N ALA A 384 -12.73 -6.98 3.63
CA ALA A 384 -12.56 -5.53 3.54
C ALA A 384 -11.10 -5.17 3.31
N MET A 385 -10.85 -4.18 2.45
CA MET A 385 -9.53 -3.55 2.28
C MET A 385 -8.37 -4.55 2.24
N ARG A 386 -8.51 -5.63 1.45
CA ARG A 386 -7.58 -6.77 1.43
C ARG A 386 -6.10 -6.38 1.47
N VAL A 387 -5.74 -5.37 0.69
CA VAL A 387 -4.35 -4.96 0.51
C VAL A 387 -4.02 -3.61 1.16
N TYR A 388 -5.02 -2.81 1.55
CA TYR A 388 -4.82 -1.43 1.98
C TYR A 388 -4.80 -1.30 3.50
N ASP A 389 -3.74 -0.72 4.03
CA ASP A 389 -3.54 -0.44 5.45
C ASP A 389 -3.85 1.04 5.73
N ILE A 390 -5.00 1.30 6.34
CA ILE A 390 -5.48 2.66 6.61
C ILE A 390 -4.57 3.39 7.59
N TYR A 391 -4.03 2.69 8.61
CA TYR A 391 -3.12 3.28 9.58
C TYR A 391 -1.78 3.67 8.95
N ALA A 392 -1.25 2.81 8.08
CA ALA A 392 -0.02 3.10 7.34
C ALA A 392 -0.23 4.06 6.15
N SER A 393 -1.49 4.23 5.69
CA SER A 393 -1.88 5.03 4.52
C SER A 393 -1.32 4.51 3.20
N HIS A 394 -1.00 3.23 3.11
CA HIS A 394 -0.51 2.58 1.90
C HIS A 394 -0.93 1.11 1.83
N SER A 395 -0.76 0.52 0.67
CA SER A 395 -1.03 -0.89 0.43
C SER A 395 0.18 -1.77 0.74
N TRP A 396 -0.08 -3.06 0.94
CA TRP A 396 0.90 -4.11 1.05
C TRP A 396 0.82 -5.05 -0.15
N ALA A 397 1.95 -5.57 -0.60
CA ALA A 397 2.07 -6.36 -1.82
C ALA A 397 1.76 -7.85 -1.63
N SER A 398 2.23 -8.46 -0.52
CA SER A 398 2.08 -9.91 -0.33
C SER A 398 0.70 -10.30 0.17
N GLY A 399 0.11 -11.33 -0.44
CA GLY A 399 -1.16 -11.90 -0.01
C GLY A 399 -1.06 -12.72 1.27
N THR A 400 0.04 -13.46 1.46
CA THR A 400 0.25 -14.38 2.60
C THR A 400 1.23 -13.87 3.65
N SER A 401 2.00 -12.82 3.33
CA SER A 401 2.99 -12.21 4.24
C SER A 401 3.93 -13.22 4.94
N PRO A 402 4.69 -14.05 4.19
CA PRO A 402 5.51 -15.12 4.77
C PRO A 402 6.88 -14.60 5.27
N PHE A 403 6.94 -13.39 5.84
CA PHE A 403 8.18 -12.71 6.20
C PHE A 403 8.23 -12.38 7.69
N ALA A 404 9.41 -12.56 8.32
CA ALA A 404 9.64 -12.22 9.71
C ALA A 404 9.54 -10.70 9.97
N ASP A 405 9.73 -9.88 8.94
CA ASP A 405 9.64 -8.42 8.99
C ASP A 405 8.22 -7.90 8.65
N ALA A 406 7.22 -8.80 8.62
CA ALA A 406 5.83 -8.61 8.18
C ALA A 406 5.69 -8.35 6.67
N ASN A 407 4.49 -7.89 6.23
CA ASN A 407 4.22 -7.65 4.82
C ASN A 407 5.11 -6.55 4.24
N ASN A 408 5.25 -6.54 2.94
CA ASN A 408 6.12 -5.63 2.21
C ASN A 408 5.38 -4.78 1.19
N GLN A 409 6.02 -3.67 0.77
CA GLN A 409 5.63 -2.87 -0.37
C GLN A 409 6.89 -2.42 -1.11
N GLU A 410 6.96 -2.77 -2.40
CA GLU A 410 8.06 -2.42 -3.29
C GLU A 410 7.66 -1.37 -4.34
N SER A 411 6.41 -1.42 -4.86
CA SER A 411 5.98 -0.59 -5.99
C SER A 411 4.84 0.36 -5.62
N THR A 412 5.19 1.47 -4.95
CA THR A 412 4.19 2.45 -4.52
C THR A 412 3.53 3.17 -5.69
N SER A 413 4.25 3.39 -6.78
CA SER A 413 3.69 4.07 -7.96
C SER A 413 2.68 3.20 -8.72
N GLU A 414 2.86 1.88 -8.73
CA GLU A 414 1.84 0.95 -9.25
C GLU A 414 0.58 0.96 -8.37
N ALA A 415 0.76 1.05 -7.05
CA ALA A 415 -0.38 1.18 -6.14
C ALA A 415 -1.16 2.49 -6.38
N VAL A 416 -0.48 3.64 -6.47
CA VAL A 416 -1.11 4.93 -6.81
C VAL A 416 -1.83 4.86 -8.17
N ALA A 417 -1.23 4.21 -9.17
CA ALA A 417 -1.83 4.01 -10.47
C ALA A 417 -3.04 3.05 -10.42
N ALA A 418 -3.00 2.04 -9.55
CA ALA A 418 -4.14 1.13 -9.34
C ALA A 418 -5.35 1.88 -8.79
N TRP A 419 -5.16 2.74 -7.80
CA TRP A 419 -6.24 3.55 -7.25
C TRP A 419 -6.74 4.61 -8.24
N MET A 420 -5.86 5.17 -9.07
CA MET A 420 -6.27 6.00 -10.21
C MET A 420 -7.14 5.21 -11.19
N GLY A 421 -6.73 4.01 -11.59
CA GLY A 421 -7.50 3.13 -12.47
C GLY A 421 -8.87 2.78 -11.90
N LEU A 422 -8.91 2.45 -10.60
CA LEU A 422 -10.16 2.21 -9.86
C LEU A 422 -11.07 3.44 -9.84
N ARG A 423 -10.51 4.63 -9.60
CA ARG A 423 -11.25 5.90 -9.60
C ARG A 423 -11.86 6.22 -10.97
N LEU A 424 -11.09 6.02 -12.05
CA LEU A 424 -11.58 6.21 -13.41
C LEU A 424 -12.69 5.20 -13.74
N TRP A 425 -12.53 3.93 -13.35
CA TRP A 425 -13.56 2.90 -13.51
C TRP A 425 -14.83 3.24 -12.76
N ALA A 426 -14.72 3.64 -11.49
CA ALA A 426 -15.86 4.06 -10.68
C ALA A 426 -16.60 5.26 -11.30
N GLY A 427 -15.86 6.21 -11.88
CA GLY A 427 -16.43 7.36 -12.59
C GLY A 427 -17.26 6.96 -13.80
N VAL A 428 -16.76 6.06 -14.66
CA VAL A 428 -17.51 5.64 -15.86
C VAL A 428 -18.66 4.69 -15.54
N SER A 429 -18.55 3.91 -14.47
CA SER A 429 -19.64 3.02 -14.00
C SER A 429 -20.69 3.75 -13.17
N GLY A 430 -20.47 5.02 -12.82
CA GLY A 430 -21.40 5.84 -12.03
C GLY A 430 -21.42 5.51 -10.52
N ASP A 431 -20.42 4.80 -10.00
CA ASP A 431 -20.27 4.50 -8.57
C ASP A 431 -19.49 5.61 -7.86
N GLN A 432 -20.21 6.65 -7.41
CA GLN A 432 -19.59 7.80 -6.74
C GLN A 432 -18.92 7.41 -5.41
N ALA A 433 -19.48 6.46 -4.66
CA ALA A 433 -18.91 6.03 -3.39
C ALA A 433 -17.54 5.37 -3.59
N LEU A 434 -17.43 4.51 -4.61
CA LEU A 434 -16.16 3.90 -5.00
C LEU A 434 -15.18 4.92 -5.60
N ALA A 435 -15.66 5.92 -6.35
CA ALA A 435 -14.83 7.01 -6.88
C ALA A 435 -14.21 7.86 -5.77
N ASP A 436 -14.98 8.19 -4.73
CA ASP A 436 -14.51 8.92 -3.55
C ASP A 436 -13.51 8.08 -2.75
N GLN A 437 -13.81 6.80 -2.53
CA GLN A 437 -12.89 5.88 -1.86
C GLN A 437 -11.56 5.77 -2.63
N ALA A 438 -11.60 5.57 -3.93
CA ALA A 438 -10.41 5.46 -4.77
C ALA A 438 -9.60 6.77 -4.80
N ALA A 439 -10.27 7.94 -4.78
CA ALA A 439 -9.60 9.24 -4.68
C ALA A 439 -8.88 9.41 -3.33
N TRP A 440 -9.49 8.94 -2.25
CA TRP A 440 -8.88 8.91 -0.92
C TRP A 440 -7.68 7.95 -0.90
N MET A 441 -7.83 6.70 -1.36
CA MET A 441 -6.73 5.73 -1.40
C MET A 441 -5.55 6.23 -2.25
N GLN A 442 -5.82 6.76 -3.45
CA GLN A 442 -4.81 7.33 -4.34
C GLN A 442 -4.01 8.45 -3.67
N SER A 443 -4.70 9.35 -2.98
CA SER A 443 -4.08 10.51 -2.35
C SER A 443 -3.24 10.11 -1.14
N SER A 444 -3.75 9.21 -0.30
CA SER A 444 -3.06 8.73 0.90
C SER A 444 -1.84 7.87 0.54
N GLU A 445 -1.94 7.00 -0.46
CA GLU A 445 -0.82 6.20 -0.96
C GLU A 445 0.28 7.10 -1.54
N ALA A 446 -0.07 8.12 -2.33
CA ALA A 446 0.90 9.06 -2.91
C ALA A 446 1.67 9.83 -1.81
N ASP A 447 0.99 10.27 -0.75
CA ASP A 447 1.63 10.96 0.38
C ASP A 447 2.56 10.02 1.15
N ALA A 448 2.12 8.78 1.44
CA ALA A 448 2.94 7.78 2.10
C ALA A 448 4.17 7.39 1.25
N ALA A 449 4.01 7.22 -0.08
CA ALA A 449 5.09 6.95 -1.01
C ALA A 449 6.19 8.02 -0.96
N LEU A 450 5.79 9.29 -0.94
CA LEU A 450 6.74 10.38 -0.79
C LEU A 450 7.43 10.33 0.57
N LYS A 451 6.68 10.21 1.66
CA LYS A 451 7.21 10.29 3.02
C LYS A 451 8.10 9.11 3.42
N TYR A 452 7.86 7.92 2.87
CA TYR A 452 8.55 6.73 3.35
C TYR A 452 9.42 6.02 2.29
N TRP A 453 9.28 6.35 1.00
CA TRP A 453 10.10 5.76 -0.08
C TRP A 453 11.02 6.77 -0.75
N LEU A 454 10.50 7.96 -1.12
CA LEU A 454 11.19 8.89 -2.02
C LEU A 454 11.70 10.18 -1.37
N ASN A 455 10.95 10.74 -0.39
CA ASN A 455 11.20 12.09 0.14
C ASN A 455 11.25 12.11 1.68
N PHE A 456 11.65 11.03 2.34
CA PHE A 456 11.84 11.04 3.79
C PHE A 456 12.91 12.07 4.20
N ASN A 457 12.80 12.61 5.42
CA ASN A 457 13.74 13.64 5.90
C ASN A 457 15.11 13.01 6.21
N VAL A 458 16.05 13.11 5.28
CA VAL A 458 17.42 12.56 5.41
C VAL A 458 18.22 13.21 6.55
N ASP A 459 17.79 14.39 7.03
CA ASP A 459 18.44 15.09 8.17
C ASP A 459 17.96 14.54 9.54
N ASP A 460 16.94 13.67 9.56
CA ASP A 460 16.53 12.99 10.79
C ASP A 460 17.65 12.04 11.24
N PRO A 461 18.05 12.06 12.52
CA PRO A 461 19.08 11.16 13.05
C PRO A 461 18.86 9.68 12.77
N LEU A 462 17.61 9.26 12.59
CA LEU A 462 17.25 7.90 12.19
C LEU A 462 17.96 7.49 10.89
N TYR A 463 18.11 8.42 9.94
CA TYR A 463 18.69 8.15 8.62
C TYR A 463 20.19 8.49 8.55
N ALA A 464 20.82 8.99 9.64
CA ALA A 464 22.22 9.41 9.60
C ALA A 464 23.21 8.36 9.08
N PRO A 465 23.06 7.04 9.40
CA PRO A 465 23.92 6.00 8.82
C PRO A 465 23.54 5.58 7.40
N LEU A 466 22.34 5.95 6.91
CA LEU A 466 21.83 5.54 5.60
C LEU A 466 22.48 6.42 4.53
N ASP A 467 23.15 5.78 3.56
CA ASP A 467 23.81 6.47 2.45
C ASP A 467 22.92 6.52 1.18
N HIS A 468 21.60 6.68 1.40
CA HIS A 468 20.60 6.64 0.33
C HIS A 468 19.52 7.70 0.51
N SER A 469 19.08 8.28 -0.61
CA SER A 469 18.03 9.29 -0.67
C SER A 469 16.63 8.69 -0.89
N TYR A 470 16.53 7.40 -1.20
CA TYR A 470 15.29 6.64 -1.35
C TYR A 470 15.46 5.21 -0.83
N LEU A 471 14.36 4.57 -0.47
CA LEU A 471 14.32 3.19 0.04
C LEU A 471 13.24 2.41 -0.72
N PRO A 472 13.63 1.54 -1.68
CA PRO A 472 12.67 0.88 -2.57
C PRO A 472 11.75 -0.13 -1.89
N LEU A 473 12.23 -0.88 -0.90
CA LEU A 473 11.51 -2.01 -0.32
C LEU A 473 11.28 -1.80 1.18
N ASN A 474 10.02 -1.57 1.56
CA ASN A 474 9.63 -1.37 2.94
C ASN A 474 8.76 -2.52 3.45
N PHE A 475 8.98 -2.90 4.71
CA PHE A 475 8.24 -3.90 5.47
C PHE A 475 7.63 -3.29 6.73
N GLY A 476 6.80 -4.02 7.44
CA GLY A 476 6.28 -3.58 8.73
C GLY A 476 7.36 -3.28 9.77
N GLY A 477 8.41 -4.10 9.83
CA GLY A 477 9.52 -3.97 10.78
C GLY A 477 10.88 -3.63 10.17
N LYS A 478 10.97 -3.31 8.86
CA LYS A 478 12.24 -3.10 8.17
C LYS A 478 12.06 -2.21 6.94
N ARG A 479 13.11 -1.48 6.55
CA ARG A 479 13.16 -0.74 5.29
C ARG A 479 14.52 -0.93 4.64
N ASP A 480 14.54 -1.34 3.36
CA ASP A 480 15.75 -1.75 2.65
C ASP A 480 15.99 -0.94 1.37
N PHE A 481 17.26 -0.63 1.13
CA PHE A 481 17.73 -0.26 -0.21
C PHE A 481 18.00 -1.53 -1.03
N ALA A 482 16.93 -2.14 -1.49
CA ALA A 482 16.91 -3.40 -2.25
C ALA A 482 15.62 -3.50 -3.08
N THR A 483 15.59 -4.45 -4.01
CA THR A 483 14.37 -4.90 -4.69
C THR A 483 14.35 -6.43 -4.72
N TRP A 484 13.19 -7.02 -5.00
CA TRP A 484 13.05 -8.46 -5.15
C TRP A 484 13.70 -9.02 -6.44
N PHE A 485 13.84 -8.19 -7.47
CA PHE A 485 14.16 -8.65 -8.84
C PHE A 485 15.50 -8.15 -9.36
N SER A 486 16.15 -7.14 -8.76
CA SER A 486 17.43 -6.59 -9.20
C SER A 486 18.22 -6.00 -8.04
N ALA A 487 19.55 -6.04 -8.17
CA ALA A 487 20.47 -5.34 -7.27
C ALA A 487 20.88 -3.95 -7.81
N ASP A 488 20.40 -3.58 -9.00
CA ASP A 488 20.77 -2.32 -9.64
C ASP A 488 20.02 -1.15 -9.04
N PRO A 489 20.69 -0.05 -8.64
CA PRO A 489 20.03 1.14 -8.11
C PRO A 489 18.95 1.71 -9.04
N GLU A 490 19.19 1.66 -10.36
CA GLU A 490 18.22 2.11 -11.36
C GLU A 490 16.88 1.36 -11.26
N ALA A 491 16.93 0.05 -11.05
CA ALA A 491 15.73 -0.77 -10.86
C ALA A 491 14.98 -0.37 -9.58
N GLY A 492 15.75 -0.10 -8.51
CA GLY A 492 15.19 0.36 -7.23
C GLY A 492 14.44 1.69 -7.33
N LEU A 493 14.94 2.64 -8.13
CA LEU A 493 14.21 3.89 -8.35
C LEU A 493 13.08 3.72 -9.37
N ALA A 494 13.31 2.96 -10.44
CA ALA A 494 12.32 2.76 -11.50
C ALA A 494 11.04 2.10 -11.00
N ILE A 495 11.12 1.16 -10.04
CA ILE A 495 9.95 0.51 -9.45
C ILE A 495 9.08 1.49 -8.66
N GLN A 496 9.62 2.65 -8.22
CA GLN A 496 8.88 3.73 -7.58
C GLN A 496 8.30 4.74 -8.58
N VAL A 497 8.46 4.52 -9.88
CA VAL A 497 8.05 5.44 -10.95
C VAL A 497 7.06 4.80 -11.91
N LEU A 498 7.22 3.51 -12.21
CA LEU A 498 6.32 2.79 -13.13
C LEU A 498 4.94 2.52 -12.49
N PRO A 499 3.87 2.58 -13.29
CA PRO A 499 3.81 3.11 -14.64
C PRO A 499 3.76 4.64 -14.65
N VAL A 500 4.39 5.26 -15.63
CA VAL A 500 4.21 6.71 -15.84
C VAL A 500 2.85 6.96 -16.46
N THR A 501 2.00 7.67 -15.74
CA THR A 501 0.63 8.01 -16.13
C THR A 501 0.42 9.53 -16.02
N PRO A 502 -0.67 10.08 -16.58
CA PRO A 502 -0.99 11.50 -16.37
C PRO A 502 -1.11 11.91 -14.90
N ALA A 503 -1.34 10.97 -13.98
CA ALA A 503 -1.43 11.21 -12.54
C ALA A 503 -0.07 11.19 -11.82
N SER A 504 1.03 10.79 -12.46
CA SER A 504 2.35 10.63 -11.82
C SER A 504 3.03 11.96 -11.42
N THR A 505 2.36 13.10 -11.61
CA THR A 505 2.89 14.44 -11.26
C THR A 505 3.15 14.62 -9.76
N TYR A 506 2.53 13.83 -8.87
CA TYR A 506 2.81 13.86 -7.43
C TYR A 506 4.28 13.56 -7.10
N LEU A 507 4.96 12.78 -7.95
CA LEU A 507 6.37 12.43 -7.80
C LEU A 507 7.30 13.67 -7.85
N GLY A 508 6.85 14.79 -8.42
CA GLY A 508 7.62 16.02 -8.58
C GLY A 508 7.42 17.08 -7.49
N VAL A 509 6.81 16.73 -6.35
CA VAL A 509 6.54 17.69 -5.25
C VAL A 509 7.82 18.33 -4.72
N ASP A 510 8.91 17.58 -4.64
CA ASP A 510 10.23 18.07 -4.26
C ASP A 510 11.23 17.91 -5.41
N ARG A 511 11.41 18.98 -6.19
CA ARG A 511 12.31 18.99 -7.37
C ARG A 511 13.77 18.67 -7.03
N ALA A 512 14.25 19.12 -5.87
CA ALA A 512 15.62 18.86 -5.45
C ALA A 512 15.82 17.38 -5.09
N ARG A 513 14.83 16.79 -4.43
CA ARG A 513 14.85 15.35 -4.10
C ARG A 513 14.77 14.50 -5.37
N VAL A 514 13.94 14.85 -6.36
CA VAL A 514 13.91 14.17 -7.66
C VAL A 514 15.29 14.15 -8.29
N ALA A 515 15.98 15.30 -8.32
CA ALA A 515 17.33 15.38 -8.88
C ALA A 515 18.34 14.53 -8.10
N ALA A 516 18.26 14.52 -6.76
CA ALA A 516 19.13 13.71 -5.91
C ALA A 516 18.91 12.19 -6.12
N ASN A 517 17.65 11.74 -6.10
CA ASN A 517 17.30 10.34 -6.30
C ASN A 517 17.79 9.82 -7.66
N VAL A 518 17.60 10.60 -8.74
CA VAL A 518 18.08 10.20 -10.07
C VAL A 518 19.61 10.23 -10.14
N GLY A 519 20.26 11.24 -9.54
CA GLY A 519 21.73 11.33 -9.48
C GLY A 519 22.35 10.15 -8.74
N GLU A 520 21.70 9.65 -7.71
CA GLU A 520 22.11 8.46 -6.97
C GLU A 520 21.86 7.17 -7.76
N ALA A 521 20.68 7.03 -8.38
CA ALA A 521 20.31 5.83 -9.12
C ALA A 521 21.13 5.62 -10.39
N LEU A 522 21.52 6.69 -11.10
CA LEU A 522 22.32 6.58 -12.33
C LEU A 522 23.78 6.30 -11.98
N THR A 523 24.19 5.05 -12.07
CA THR A 523 25.58 4.62 -11.83
C THR A 523 26.54 5.03 -12.97
N ALA A 524 26.02 5.48 -14.10
CA ALA A 524 26.74 6.12 -15.19
C ALA A 524 25.88 7.30 -15.67
N ASP A 525 26.49 8.41 -16.04
CA ASP A 525 25.81 9.64 -16.50
C ASP A 525 25.07 9.44 -17.85
N THR A 526 24.17 8.45 -17.90
CA THR A 526 23.41 8.13 -19.10
C THR A 526 22.09 7.42 -18.78
N PHE A 527 21.03 7.85 -19.48
CA PHE A 527 19.74 7.16 -19.49
C PHE A 527 19.65 6.04 -20.55
N ASN A 528 20.70 5.79 -21.34
CA ASN A 528 20.67 4.76 -22.38
C ASN A 528 20.93 3.36 -21.79
N ARG A 529 19.99 2.90 -20.97
CA ARG A 529 20.04 1.62 -20.25
C ARG A 529 18.63 1.14 -19.89
N THR A 530 18.54 -0.05 -19.34
CA THR A 530 17.27 -0.60 -18.80
C THR A 530 16.66 0.37 -17.78
N TYR A 531 15.37 0.59 -17.85
CA TYR A 531 14.59 1.55 -17.05
C TYR A 531 14.96 3.04 -17.27
N GLY A 532 15.81 3.34 -18.26
CA GLY A 532 16.25 4.70 -18.52
C GLY A 532 15.13 5.65 -18.93
N ASP A 533 14.10 5.16 -19.60
CA ASP A 533 12.87 5.92 -19.94
C ASP A 533 12.07 6.34 -18.71
N LEU A 534 11.93 5.45 -17.72
CA LEU A 534 11.26 5.72 -16.46
C LEU A 534 12.02 6.75 -15.63
N LEU A 535 13.34 6.55 -15.50
CA LEU A 535 14.21 7.51 -14.82
C LEU A 535 14.24 8.86 -15.51
N LEU A 536 14.20 8.89 -16.85
CA LEU A 536 14.13 10.11 -17.65
C LEU A 536 12.80 10.84 -17.43
N ALA A 537 11.69 10.09 -17.41
CA ALA A 537 10.37 10.63 -17.12
C ALA A 537 10.30 11.24 -15.72
N TYR A 538 10.91 10.59 -14.72
CA TYR A 538 11.00 11.09 -13.35
C TYR A 538 11.92 12.31 -13.25
N TRP A 539 13.11 12.25 -13.86
CA TRP A 539 14.07 13.36 -13.86
C TRP A 539 13.49 14.65 -14.42
N ALA A 540 12.64 14.57 -15.44
CA ALA A 540 11.97 15.72 -16.03
C ALA A 540 11.16 16.54 -15.00
N LEU A 541 10.72 15.93 -13.89
CA LEU A 541 10.04 16.60 -12.79
C LEU A 541 10.97 17.48 -11.94
N SER A 542 12.29 17.34 -12.07
CA SER A 542 13.23 18.17 -11.33
C SER A 542 13.28 19.64 -11.81
N GLY A 543 12.72 19.94 -12.99
CA GLY A 543 12.54 21.32 -13.43
C GLY A 543 12.54 21.52 -14.95
N PRO A 544 12.30 22.75 -15.43
CA PRO A 544 12.13 23.03 -16.87
C PRO A 544 13.36 22.67 -17.72
N GLN A 545 14.56 22.89 -17.19
CA GLN A 545 15.80 22.55 -17.92
C GLN A 545 15.96 21.03 -18.07
N ALA A 546 15.68 20.25 -17.02
CA ALA A 546 15.72 18.80 -17.07
C ALA A 546 14.67 18.26 -18.06
N ARG A 547 13.45 18.83 -18.04
CA ARG A 547 12.40 18.50 -19.01
C ARG A 547 12.82 18.74 -20.46
N GLU A 548 13.40 19.90 -20.76
CA GLU A 548 13.87 20.21 -22.12
C GLU A 548 14.94 19.23 -22.60
N GLN A 549 15.90 18.89 -21.73
CA GLN A 549 16.92 17.88 -22.05
C GLN A 549 16.31 16.49 -22.20
N ALA A 550 15.34 16.13 -21.36
CA ALA A 550 14.64 14.85 -21.41
C ALA A 550 13.89 14.66 -22.74
N ILE A 551 13.27 15.71 -23.29
CA ILE A 551 12.62 15.69 -24.62
C ILE A 551 13.62 15.30 -25.72
N GLY A 552 14.86 15.80 -25.63
CA GLY A 552 15.93 15.42 -26.57
C GLY A 552 16.39 13.97 -26.42
N LEU A 553 16.56 13.52 -25.17
CA LEU A 553 17.02 12.16 -24.86
C LEU A 553 15.94 11.10 -25.11
N ALA A 554 14.67 11.46 -25.04
CA ALA A 554 13.54 10.55 -25.28
C ALA A 554 13.55 9.90 -26.67
N GLU A 555 14.28 10.45 -27.63
CA GLU A 555 14.42 9.87 -28.98
C GLU A 555 15.17 8.54 -29.01
N THR A 556 16.12 8.35 -28.11
CA THR A 556 17.08 7.24 -28.19
C THR A 556 17.08 6.34 -26.96
N VAL A 557 16.48 6.76 -25.85
CA VAL A 557 16.41 5.95 -24.64
C VAL A 557 15.68 4.63 -24.91
N PRO A 558 16.15 3.48 -24.40
CA PRO A 558 15.39 2.23 -24.43
C PRO A 558 14.01 2.42 -23.76
N ILE A 559 13.01 1.73 -24.24
CA ILE A 559 11.65 1.83 -23.71
C ILE A 559 11.29 0.52 -22.98
N ASP A 560 10.75 0.63 -21.76
CA ASP A 560 10.23 -0.47 -20.96
C ASP A 560 8.96 -1.07 -21.60
N ASP A 561 8.67 -2.34 -21.37
CA ASP A 561 7.60 -3.10 -22.01
C ASP A 561 6.19 -2.59 -21.71
N GLY A 562 5.98 -1.97 -20.57
CA GLY A 562 4.70 -1.35 -20.16
C GLY A 562 4.54 0.10 -20.62
N PHE A 563 5.49 0.64 -21.35
CA PHE A 563 5.50 2.04 -21.79
C PHE A 563 5.61 2.15 -23.33
N SER A 564 5.78 3.35 -23.86
CA SER A 564 6.04 3.61 -25.27
C SER A 564 6.71 4.96 -25.46
N ARG A 565 7.38 5.15 -26.61
CA ARG A 565 8.07 6.41 -26.88
C ARG A 565 7.09 7.58 -27.01
N SER A 566 5.96 7.37 -27.64
CA SER A 566 4.93 8.41 -27.73
C SER A 566 4.30 8.77 -26.39
N LEU A 567 4.13 7.80 -25.48
CA LEU A 567 3.64 8.09 -24.12
C LEU A 567 4.70 8.84 -23.30
N LEU A 568 5.98 8.48 -23.42
CA LEU A 568 7.07 9.23 -22.79
C LEU A 568 7.10 10.68 -23.29
N LEU A 569 7.04 10.90 -24.60
CA LEU A 569 7.00 12.25 -25.17
C LEU A 569 5.72 13.01 -24.75
N ALA A 570 4.56 12.34 -24.75
CA ALA A 570 3.30 12.95 -24.29
C ALA A 570 3.40 13.39 -22.82
N TRP A 571 4.00 12.57 -21.95
CA TRP A 571 4.30 12.92 -20.56
C TRP A 571 5.17 14.16 -20.48
N LEU A 572 6.33 14.16 -21.15
CA LEU A 572 7.28 15.26 -21.12
C LEU A 572 6.68 16.59 -21.63
N TYR A 573 5.84 16.52 -22.67
CA TYR A 573 5.15 17.68 -23.21
C TYR A 573 4.00 18.17 -22.32
N ALA A 574 3.32 17.28 -21.61
CA ALA A 574 2.21 17.61 -20.71
C ALA A 574 2.65 18.27 -19.39
N LEU A 575 3.92 18.11 -18.99
CA LEU A 575 4.45 18.74 -17.79
C LEU A 575 4.40 20.26 -17.93
N LYS A 576 3.74 20.92 -16.97
CA LYS A 576 3.64 22.39 -16.89
C LYS A 576 4.85 22.95 -16.12
N GLU A 577 5.19 24.21 -16.38
CA GLU A 577 6.30 24.92 -15.72
C GLU A 577 6.10 25.11 -14.23
#